data_b0d40d99c497b9a950c0862e221091ea
#
_entry.id   b0d40d99c497b9a950c0862e221091ea
#
_cell.length_a   1.000
_cell.length_b   1.000
_cell.length_c   1.000
_cell.angle_alpha   90.00
_cell.angle_beta   90.00
_cell.angle_gamma   90.00
#
_symmetry.space_group_name_H-M   'P 1'
#
loop_
_entity.id
_entity.type
_entity.pdbx_description
1 polymer ?
#
loop_
_entity_poly.entity_id
_entity_poly.type
_entity_poly.pdbx_seq_one_letter_code
_entity_poly.pdbx_strand_id
1 'polypeptide(L)'
;MAETIEATFHTSLGEIVVRLLPEKAPKTVANFVGLAEGTREWKDPRSGQAAKRPLYDGTVFHRVIPDFMIQGGDPLGTGTGGPGYRFEDEIGPDNRFDRPGLLAMANAGPNTNGSQFFITEVPTPHLNRGHTIFGEVVKGHELIKKIARAGNSKVKLEKVTIARSESPKA
;
A
#
# COMPACT_ATOMS: atom_id res chain seq x y z
N MET A 1 -3.58 -15.94 20.16
CA MET A 1 -4.32 -15.94 18.89
C MET A 1 -3.79 -14.84 17.99
N ALA A 2 -3.60 -15.16 16.73
CA ALA A 2 -3.15 -14.17 15.78
C ALA A 2 -4.32 -13.26 15.37
N GLU A 3 -4.09 -11.97 15.37
CA GLU A 3 -5.05 -11.01 14.85
C GLU A 3 -4.91 -10.94 13.34
N THR A 4 -6.04 -11.00 12.63
CA THR A 4 -6.07 -10.81 11.19
C THR A 4 -6.44 -9.37 10.91
N ILE A 5 -5.62 -8.68 10.13
CA ILE A 5 -5.87 -7.30 9.73
C ILE A 5 -6.07 -7.28 8.23
N GLU A 6 -7.21 -6.79 7.77
CA GLU A 6 -7.51 -6.65 6.35
C GLU A 6 -7.75 -5.19 6.01
N ALA A 7 -7.16 -4.77 4.90
CA ALA A 7 -7.38 -3.45 4.34
C ALA A 7 -8.22 -3.59 3.07
N THR A 8 -9.31 -2.84 2.98
CA THR A 8 -10.11 -2.77 1.77
C THR A 8 -9.83 -1.45 1.07
N PHE A 9 -9.29 -1.56 -0.14
CA PHE A 9 -9.02 -0.41 -1.00
C PHE A 9 -10.27 -0.15 -1.84
N HIS A 10 -11.00 0.92 -1.52
CA HIS A 10 -12.20 1.31 -2.25
C HIS A 10 -11.79 2.18 -3.43
N THR A 11 -11.65 1.55 -4.60
CA THR A 11 -11.26 2.28 -5.81
C THR A 11 -12.48 2.64 -6.64
N SER A 12 -12.30 3.56 -7.57
CA SER A 12 -13.37 3.95 -8.49
C SER A 12 -13.82 2.81 -9.41
N LEU A 13 -13.06 1.72 -9.49
CA LEU A 13 -13.43 0.53 -10.29
C LEU A 13 -13.93 -0.64 -9.45
N GLY A 14 -13.85 -0.56 -8.13
CA GLY A 14 -14.28 -1.63 -7.24
C GLY A 14 -13.34 -1.80 -6.05
N GLU A 15 -13.56 -2.85 -5.27
CA GLU A 15 -12.83 -3.09 -4.03
C GLU A 15 -11.75 -4.15 -4.17
N ILE A 16 -10.58 -3.86 -3.60
CA ILE A 16 -9.49 -4.82 -3.47
C ILE A 16 -9.28 -5.05 -1.99
N VAL A 17 -9.35 -6.30 -1.55
CA VAL A 17 -9.14 -6.68 -0.15
C VAL A 17 -7.76 -7.28 0.01
N VAL A 18 -7.00 -6.75 0.96
CA VAL A 18 -5.62 -7.14 1.21
C VAL A 18 -5.48 -7.59 2.65
N ARG A 19 -4.90 -8.76 2.86
CA ARG A 19 -4.51 -9.19 4.20
C ARG A 19 -3.15 -8.60 4.52
N LEU A 20 -3.07 -7.83 5.60
CA LEU A 20 -1.80 -7.24 6.03
C LEU A 20 -0.98 -8.26 6.81
N LEU A 21 0.34 -8.09 6.82
CA LEU A 21 1.29 -9.06 7.38
C LEU A 21 2.12 -8.42 8.51
N PRO A 22 1.50 -8.16 9.68
CA PRO A 22 2.21 -7.50 10.79
C PRO A 22 3.34 -8.34 11.37
N GLU A 23 3.28 -9.65 11.23
CA GLU A 23 4.35 -10.54 11.68
C GLU A 23 5.64 -10.39 10.85
N LYS A 24 5.49 -9.96 9.59
CA LYS A 24 6.63 -9.77 8.69
C LYS A 24 7.13 -8.33 8.67
N ALA A 25 6.21 -7.38 8.81
CA ALA A 25 6.53 -5.96 8.67
C ALA A 25 5.72 -5.16 9.68
N PRO A 26 6.00 -5.30 10.99
CA PRO A 26 5.18 -4.68 12.03
C PRO A 26 5.13 -3.16 11.96
N LYS A 27 6.26 -2.50 11.70
CA LYS A 27 6.30 -1.04 11.63
C LYS A 27 5.60 -0.53 10.38
N THR A 28 5.79 -1.23 9.26
CA THR A 28 5.17 -0.86 7.99
C THR A 28 3.65 -1.00 8.06
N VAL A 29 3.16 -2.10 8.64
CA VAL A 29 1.72 -2.31 8.83
C VAL A 29 1.15 -1.24 9.76
N ALA A 30 1.82 -0.95 10.89
CA ALA A 30 1.35 0.09 11.82
C ALA A 30 1.29 1.45 11.15
N ASN A 31 2.29 1.80 10.34
CA ASN A 31 2.31 3.04 9.59
C ASN A 31 1.15 3.12 8.60
N PHE A 32 0.99 2.08 7.79
CA PHE A 32 -0.07 2.03 6.79
C PHE A 32 -1.46 2.13 7.44
N VAL A 33 -1.71 1.37 8.49
CA VAL A 33 -2.99 1.38 9.20
C VAL A 33 -3.26 2.76 9.79
N GLY A 34 -2.26 3.36 10.44
CA GLY A 34 -2.39 4.69 11.03
C GLY A 34 -2.69 5.76 10.00
N LEU A 35 -2.05 5.71 8.85
CA LEU A 35 -2.30 6.66 7.76
C LEU A 35 -3.68 6.42 7.11
N ALA A 36 -4.07 5.16 6.97
CA ALA A 36 -5.37 4.81 6.38
C ALA A 36 -6.53 5.25 7.26
N GLU A 37 -6.41 5.06 8.57
CA GLU A 37 -7.46 5.41 9.53
C GLU A 37 -7.44 6.88 9.94
N GLY A 38 -6.33 7.57 9.69
CA GLY A 38 -6.18 8.96 10.10
C GLY A 38 -5.82 9.13 11.57
N THR A 39 -5.34 8.06 12.23
CA THR A 39 -4.93 8.11 13.64
C THR A 39 -3.47 8.49 13.81
N ARG A 40 -2.70 8.42 12.73
CA ARG A 40 -1.28 8.82 12.73
C ARG A 40 -1.14 10.19 12.13
N GLU A 41 -0.43 11.08 12.83
CA GLU A 41 -0.16 12.41 12.29
C GLU A 41 0.83 12.33 11.12
N TRP A 42 0.58 13.12 10.11
CA TRP A 42 1.45 13.24 8.93
C TRP A 42 1.48 14.69 8.49
N LYS A 43 2.43 15.04 7.67
CA LYS A 43 2.56 16.41 7.15
C LYS A 43 2.03 16.44 5.72
N ASP A 44 1.01 17.25 5.49
CA ASP A 44 0.42 17.40 4.16
C ASP A 44 1.35 18.23 3.29
N PRO A 45 1.92 17.64 2.22
CA PRO A 45 2.85 18.38 1.36
C PRO A 45 2.21 19.53 0.61
N ARG A 46 0.88 19.54 0.47
CA ARG A 46 0.18 20.63 -0.22
C ARG A 46 0.11 21.89 0.63
N SER A 47 -0.01 21.76 1.93
CA SER A 47 -0.14 22.89 2.86
C SER A 47 1.12 23.08 3.71
N GLY A 48 1.95 22.07 3.85
CA GLY A 48 3.09 22.07 4.75
C GLY A 48 2.71 21.93 6.21
N GLN A 49 1.44 21.65 6.50
CA GLN A 49 0.94 21.57 7.88
C GLN A 49 0.66 20.14 8.32
N ALA A 50 0.72 19.92 9.63
CA ALA A 50 0.38 18.62 10.22
C ALA A 50 -1.09 18.31 9.98
N ALA A 51 -1.37 17.05 9.70
CA ALA A 51 -2.72 16.54 9.49
C ALA A 51 -2.91 15.26 10.28
N LYS A 52 -4.11 15.05 10.78
CA LYS A 52 -4.46 13.81 11.47
C LYS A 52 -5.80 13.34 10.93
N ARG A 53 -5.80 12.98 9.66
CA ARG A 53 -6.96 12.50 8.92
C ARG A 53 -6.47 11.40 7.95
N PRO A 54 -7.37 10.58 7.39
CA PRO A 54 -6.95 9.53 6.45
C PRO A 54 -6.17 10.10 5.26
N LEU A 55 -4.92 9.68 5.12
CA LEU A 55 -4.03 10.17 4.07
C LEU A 55 -4.47 9.69 2.69
N TYR A 56 -4.93 8.44 2.61
CA TYR A 56 -5.19 7.79 1.32
C TYR A 56 -6.50 8.22 0.68
N ASP A 57 -7.40 8.86 1.44
CA ASP A 57 -8.71 9.27 0.92
C ASP A 57 -8.56 10.23 -0.25
N GLY A 58 -9.14 9.85 -1.40
CA GLY A 58 -9.13 10.69 -2.58
C GLY A 58 -7.83 10.75 -3.36
N THR A 59 -6.85 9.92 -3.01
CA THR A 59 -5.60 9.84 -3.78
C THR A 59 -5.82 9.02 -5.05
N VAL A 60 -4.86 9.08 -5.98
CA VAL A 60 -4.97 8.37 -7.26
C VAL A 60 -3.85 7.36 -7.40
N PHE A 61 -4.09 6.35 -8.25
CA PHE A 61 -3.01 5.46 -8.68
C PHE A 61 -2.23 6.20 -9.77
N HIS A 62 -1.20 6.93 -9.35
CA HIS A 62 -0.48 7.87 -10.21
C HIS A 62 0.47 7.20 -11.19
N ARG A 63 0.86 5.94 -10.96
CA ARG A 63 1.75 5.20 -11.83
C ARG A 63 1.27 3.76 -11.92
N VAL A 64 0.77 3.38 -13.10
CA VAL A 64 0.28 2.03 -13.32
C VAL A 64 0.92 1.48 -14.60
N ILE A 65 1.42 0.25 -14.53
CA ILE A 65 2.12 -0.38 -15.65
C ILE A 65 1.56 -1.78 -15.85
N PRO A 66 0.92 -2.06 -16.99
CA PRO A 66 0.42 -3.41 -17.28
C PRO A 66 1.54 -4.44 -17.21
N ASP A 67 1.20 -5.61 -16.70
CA ASP A 67 2.14 -6.72 -16.52
C ASP A 67 3.28 -6.38 -15.54
N PHE A 68 3.04 -5.45 -14.64
CA PHE A 68 4.00 -5.09 -13.60
C PHE A 68 3.27 -4.77 -12.27
N MET A 69 2.78 -3.55 -12.11
CA MET A 69 2.19 -3.15 -10.83
C MET A 69 1.31 -1.90 -10.96
N ILE A 70 0.55 -1.63 -9.88
CA ILE A 70 -0.19 -0.37 -9.72
C ILE A 70 0.35 0.32 -8.47
N GLN A 71 0.65 1.61 -8.56
CA GLN A 71 1.27 2.39 -7.49
C GLN A 71 0.42 3.60 -7.12
N GLY A 72 0.27 3.83 -5.83
CA GLY A 72 -0.50 4.95 -5.32
C GLY A 72 0.00 5.36 -3.93
N GLY A 73 -0.84 6.12 -3.21
CA GLY A 73 -0.54 6.51 -1.83
C GLY A 73 0.22 7.81 -1.68
N ASP A 74 0.34 8.58 -2.77
CA ASP A 74 0.97 9.90 -2.72
C ASP A 74 -0.10 10.97 -2.57
N PRO A 75 -0.10 11.74 -1.46
CA PRO A 75 -1.10 12.80 -1.29
C PRO A 75 -1.02 13.89 -2.35
N LEU A 76 0.12 14.04 -3.03
CA LEU A 76 0.23 14.96 -4.18
C LEU A 76 -0.23 14.34 -5.50
N GLY A 77 -0.25 13.01 -5.58
CA GLY A 77 -0.63 12.32 -6.81
C GLY A 77 0.40 12.42 -7.93
N THR A 78 1.64 12.77 -7.62
CA THR A 78 2.70 12.99 -8.62
C THR A 78 3.85 11.98 -8.54
N GLY A 79 3.93 11.23 -7.45
CA GLY A 79 5.05 10.33 -7.16
C GLY A 79 6.14 10.96 -6.32
N THR A 80 6.03 12.26 -6.03
CA THR A 80 7.06 13.01 -5.28
C THR A 80 6.65 13.32 -3.85
N GLY A 81 5.40 13.07 -3.48
CA GLY A 81 4.89 13.38 -2.15
C GLY A 81 4.97 12.21 -1.20
N GLY A 82 4.66 12.48 0.06
CA GLY A 82 4.64 11.48 1.11
C GLY A 82 4.12 12.08 2.41
N PRO A 83 4.28 11.37 3.52
CA PRO A 83 3.71 11.79 4.80
C PRO A 83 4.60 12.75 5.59
N GLY A 84 5.73 13.18 5.02
CA GLY A 84 6.63 14.11 5.68
C GLY A 84 7.69 13.44 6.55
N TYR A 85 7.80 12.12 6.51
CA TYR A 85 8.82 11.37 7.23
C TYR A 85 9.19 10.11 6.44
N ARG A 86 10.25 9.45 6.86
CA ARG A 86 10.71 8.19 6.27
C ARG A 86 11.00 7.20 7.39
N PHE A 87 10.92 5.91 7.07
CA PHE A 87 11.28 4.87 8.02
C PHE A 87 11.96 3.69 7.32
N GLU A 88 12.60 2.86 8.12
CA GLU A 88 13.46 1.77 7.64
C GLU A 88 12.67 0.64 6.97
N ASP A 89 13.37 -0.10 6.11
CA ASP A 89 12.83 -1.31 5.49
C ASP A 89 12.69 -2.42 6.53
N GLU A 90 11.72 -3.31 6.27
CA GLU A 90 11.51 -4.53 7.05
C GLU A 90 11.57 -5.71 6.08
N ILE A 91 12.79 -6.09 5.72
CA ILE A 91 13.03 -7.09 4.69
C ILE A 91 13.69 -8.32 5.31
N GLY A 92 13.00 -9.46 5.22
CA GLY A 92 13.51 -10.73 5.70
C GLY A 92 14.07 -11.60 4.56
N PRO A 93 14.61 -12.79 4.89
CA PRO A 93 15.16 -13.68 3.88
C PRO A 93 14.12 -14.25 2.92
N ASP A 94 12.84 -14.25 3.32
CA ASP A 94 11.72 -14.71 2.50
C ASP A 94 11.03 -13.58 1.72
N ASN A 95 11.65 -12.41 1.65
CA ASN A 95 11.14 -11.29 0.87
C ASN A 95 11.32 -11.57 -0.61
N ARG A 96 10.28 -12.14 -1.22
CA ARG A 96 10.30 -12.51 -2.63
C ARG A 96 9.02 -12.08 -3.33
N PHE A 97 9.19 -11.46 -4.48
CA PHE A 97 8.07 -11.06 -5.34
C PHE A 97 7.79 -12.19 -6.33
N ASP A 98 7.33 -13.32 -5.81
CA ASP A 98 7.20 -14.58 -6.56
C ASP A 98 5.77 -14.87 -7.02
N ARG A 99 4.84 -13.94 -6.79
CA ARG A 99 3.44 -14.11 -7.19
C ARG A 99 2.76 -12.76 -7.37
N PRO A 100 1.60 -12.72 -8.04
CA PRO A 100 0.81 -11.48 -8.16
C PRO A 100 0.11 -11.14 -6.84
N GLY A 101 -0.32 -9.88 -6.71
CA GLY A 101 -1.14 -9.47 -5.59
C GLY A 101 -0.37 -9.19 -4.31
N LEU A 102 0.91 -8.87 -4.39
CA LEU A 102 1.69 -8.48 -3.22
C LEU A 102 1.64 -6.96 -3.04
N LEU A 103 1.35 -6.54 -1.81
CA LEU A 103 1.34 -5.13 -1.43
C LEU A 103 2.69 -4.81 -0.78
N ALA A 104 3.39 -3.85 -1.33
CA ALA A 104 4.72 -3.47 -0.87
C ALA A 104 4.89 -1.95 -0.88
N MET A 105 5.93 -1.48 -0.18
CA MET A 105 6.22 -0.04 -0.11
C MET A 105 7.06 0.40 -1.30
N ALA A 106 6.60 1.44 -1.98
CA ALA A 106 7.43 2.15 -2.93
C ALA A 106 8.49 2.93 -2.16
N ASN A 107 9.67 3.09 -2.75
CA ASN A 107 10.76 3.82 -2.10
C ASN A 107 11.67 4.49 -3.13
N ALA A 108 12.59 5.30 -2.62
CA ALA A 108 13.61 6.00 -3.42
C ALA A 108 15.02 5.50 -3.04
N GLY A 109 15.11 4.24 -2.62
CA GLY A 109 16.34 3.62 -2.14
C GLY A 109 16.13 3.02 -0.76
N PRO A 110 17.18 2.45 -0.16
CA PRO A 110 17.06 1.81 1.16
C PRO A 110 16.54 2.77 2.23
N ASN A 111 15.63 2.26 3.08
CA ASN A 111 15.15 2.96 4.27
C ASN A 111 14.50 4.33 3.95
N THR A 112 13.72 4.38 2.88
CA THR A 112 13.02 5.61 2.49
C THR A 112 11.51 5.41 2.36
N ASN A 113 10.94 4.52 3.16
CA ASN A 113 9.51 4.25 3.16
C ASN A 113 8.73 5.44 3.71
N GLY A 114 7.59 5.72 3.11
CA GLY A 114 6.71 6.80 3.54
C GLY A 114 5.25 6.37 3.48
N SER A 115 4.52 6.85 2.47
CA SER A 115 3.11 6.48 2.28
C SER A 115 2.83 5.77 0.96
N GLN A 116 3.69 5.92 -0.03
CA GLN A 116 3.44 5.32 -1.35
C GLN A 116 3.62 3.82 -1.30
N PHE A 117 2.73 3.11 -1.98
CA PHE A 117 2.72 1.65 -2.05
C PHE A 117 2.49 1.21 -3.48
N PHE A 118 2.74 -0.07 -3.74
CA PHE A 118 2.33 -0.67 -5.01
C PHE A 118 1.79 -2.08 -4.77
N ILE A 119 0.97 -2.52 -5.70
CA ILE A 119 0.41 -3.88 -5.70
C ILE A 119 0.82 -4.53 -7.02
N THR A 120 1.43 -5.70 -6.95
CA THR A 120 1.94 -6.38 -8.14
C THR A 120 0.82 -7.06 -8.93
N GLU A 121 0.92 -7.00 -10.26
CA GLU A 121 -0.01 -7.70 -11.14
C GLU A 121 0.53 -9.09 -11.50
N VAL A 122 1.84 -9.24 -11.49
CA VAL A 122 2.56 -10.46 -11.88
C VAL A 122 3.74 -10.67 -10.94
N PRO A 123 4.39 -11.85 -10.95
CA PRO A 123 5.65 -12.00 -10.22
C PRO A 123 6.69 -10.99 -10.73
N THR A 124 7.41 -10.36 -9.81
CA THR A 124 8.40 -9.33 -10.13
C THR A 124 9.69 -9.61 -9.39
N PRO A 125 10.39 -10.72 -9.70
CA PRO A 125 11.57 -11.15 -8.92
C PRO A 125 12.71 -10.15 -8.90
N HIS A 126 12.78 -9.24 -9.87
CA HIS A 126 13.78 -8.18 -9.87
C HIS A 126 13.60 -7.19 -8.71
N LEU A 127 12.47 -7.22 -8.01
CA LEU A 127 12.22 -6.38 -6.84
C LEU A 127 12.56 -7.08 -5.51
N ASN A 128 12.96 -8.34 -5.55
CA ASN A 128 13.26 -9.10 -4.34
C ASN A 128 14.24 -8.32 -3.45
N ARG A 129 13.91 -8.23 -2.16
CA ARG A 129 14.72 -7.57 -1.13
C ARG A 129 14.95 -6.07 -1.37
N GLY A 130 14.26 -5.47 -2.32
CA GLY A 130 14.34 -4.02 -2.57
C GLY A 130 13.19 -3.23 -1.99
N HIS A 131 12.11 -3.90 -1.62
CA HIS A 131 10.89 -3.26 -1.12
C HIS A 131 10.26 -4.10 -0.03
N THR A 132 9.78 -3.45 1.02
CA THR A 132 9.11 -4.12 2.13
C THR A 132 7.75 -4.65 1.68
N ILE A 133 7.56 -5.96 1.71
CA ILE A 133 6.26 -6.60 1.44
C ILE A 133 5.49 -6.63 2.77
N PHE A 134 4.29 -6.06 2.80
CA PHE A 134 3.51 -6.00 4.02
C PHE A 134 2.05 -6.43 3.87
N GLY A 135 1.66 -6.94 2.72
CA GLY A 135 0.32 -7.46 2.51
C GLY A 135 0.21 -8.33 1.28
N GLU A 136 -0.90 -9.06 1.19
CA GLU A 136 -1.22 -9.87 0.00
C GLU A 136 -2.71 -9.76 -0.29
N VAL A 137 -3.04 -9.64 -1.56
CA VAL A 137 -4.42 -9.51 -2.02
C VAL A 137 -5.13 -10.83 -1.84
N VAL A 138 -6.29 -10.79 -1.20
CA VAL A 138 -7.13 -11.98 -1.00
C VAL A 138 -8.41 -11.90 -1.85
N LYS A 139 -8.77 -10.72 -2.35
CA LYS A 139 -9.95 -10.53 -3.18
C LYS A 139 -9.75 -9.32 -4.08
N GLY A 140 -10.16 -9.42 -5.35
CA GLY A 140 -10.09 -8.31 -6.28
C GLY A 140 -8.87 -8.32 -7.20
N HIS A 141 -8.23 -9.47 -7.40
CA HIS A 141 -7.07 -9.59 -8.29
C HIS A 141 -7.35 -9.06 -9.69
N GLU A 142 -8.54 -9.29 -10.20
CA GLU A 142 -8.93 -8.83 -11.54
C GLU A 142 -8.96 -7.31 -11.66
N LEU A 143 -9.15 -6.61 -10.54
CA LEU A 143 -9.12 -5.15 -10.54
C LEU A 143 -7.71 -4.60 -10.69
N ILE A 144 -6.70 -5.31 -10.18
CA ILE A 144 -5.31 -4.91 -10.36
C ILE A 144 -5.03 -4.78 -11.85
N LYS A 145 -5.44 -5.78 -12.62
CA LYS A 145 -5.27 -5.80 -14.07
C LYS A 145 -6.01 -4.64 -14.75
N LYS A 146 -7.24 -4.38 -14.33
CA LYS A 146 -8.05 -3.28 -14.89
C LYS A 146 -7.41 -1.92 -14.59
N ILE A 147 -6.97 -1.71 -13.36
CA ILE A 147 -6.33 -0.47 -12.96
C ILE A 147 -5.02 -0.25 -13.73
N ALA A 148 -4.23 -1.32 -13.89
CA ALA A 148 -2.97 -1.23 -14.61
C ALA A 148 -3.15 -0.79 -16.06
N ARG A 149 -4.29 -1.09 -16.66
CA ARG A 149 -4.60 -0.76 -18.07
C ARG A 149 -5.43 0.50 -18.23
N ALA A 150 -5.87 1.10 -17.12
CA ALA A 150 -6.67 2.32 -17.17
C ALA A 150 -5.82 3.57 -17.43
N GLY A 151 -4.54 3.52 -17.12
CA GLY A 151 -3.62 4.64 -17.31
C GLY A 151 -3.34 5.41 -16.02
N ASN A 152 -2.23 6.14 -16.03
CA ASN A 152 -1.78 6.89 -14.86
C ASN A 152 -2.82 7.92 -14.44
N SER A 153 -3.09 7.96 -13.13
CA SER A 153 -3.99 8.93 -12.49
C SER A 153 -5.45 8.86 -12.96
N LYS A 154 -5.85 7.75 -13.60
CA LYS A 154 -7.22 7.58 -14.08
C LYS A 154 -8.12 6.90 -13.06
N VAL A 155 -7.55 6.13 -12.13
CA VAL A 155 -8.32 5.45 -11.09
C VAL A 155 -8.04 6.10 -9.75
N LYS A 156 -9.13 6.44 -9.05
CA LYS A 156 -9.05 7.07 -7.74
C LYS A 156 -9.13 5.99 -6.65
N LEU A 157 -8.34 6.18 -5.60
CA LEU A 157 -8.49 5.46 -4.34
C LEU A 157 -9.35 6.34 -3.44
N GLU A 158 -10.61 5.96 -3.28
CA GLU A 158 -11.56 6.81 -2.54
C GLU A 158 -11.29 6.77 -1.05
N LYS A 159 -10.98 5.59 -0.53
CA LYS A 159 -10.59 5.41 0.87
C LYS A 159 -10.01 4.01 1.08
N VAL A 160 -9.37 3.82 2.21
CA VAL A 160 -8.92 2.50 2.68
C VAL A 160 -9.56 2.27 4.04
N THR A 161 -10.30 1.16 4.17
CA THR A 161 -10.91 0.79 5.45
C THR A 161 -10.15 -0.40 6.04
N ILE A 162 -10.02 -0.39 7.36
CA ILE A 162 -9.27 -1.42 8.08
C ILE A 162 -10.24 -2.23 8.93
N ALA A 163 -10.18 -3.55 8.79
CA ALA A 163 -10.96 -4.48 9.60
C ALA A 163 -10.00 -5.37 10.39
N ARG A 164 -10.28 -5.52 11.66
CA ARG A 164 -9.49 -6.38 12.54
C ARG A 164 -10.38 -7.50 13.05
N SER A 165 -9.88 -8.72 12.98
CA SER A 165 -10.59 -9.87 13.51
C SER A 165 -9.58 -10.85 14.10
N GLU A 166 -10.01 -11.54 15.16
CA GLU A 166 -9.20 -12.61 15.70
C GLU A 166 -9.39 -13.86 14.84
N SER A 167 -8.27 -14.48 14.48
CA SER A 167 -8.35 -15.74 13.74
C SER A 167 -8.97 -16.81 14.63
N PRO A 168 -9.92 -17.58 14.11
CA PRO A 168 -10.46 -18.72 14.85
C PRO A 168 -9.34 -19.69 15.14
N LYS A 169 -9.42 -20.34 16.26
CA LYS A 169 -8.48 -21.42 16.58
C LYS A 169 -8.75 -22.58 15.65
N ALA A 170 -7.70 -23.04 15.04
CA ALA A 170 -7.77 -24.23 14.23
C ALA A 170 -7.95 -25.45 15.13
#